data_0ef15ea51b8a76c150b536e7f5df1262
#
_entry.id   0ef15ea51b8a76c150b536e7f5df1262
#
_cell.length_a   1.000
_cell.length_b   1.000
_cell.length_c   1.000
_cell.angle_alpha   90.00
_cell.angle_beta   90.00
_cell.angle_gamma   90.00
#
_symmetry.space_group_name_H-M   'P 1'
#
loop_
_entity.id
_entity.type
_entity.pdbx_description
1 polymer ?
#
loop_
_entity_poly.entity_id
_entity_poly.type
_entity_poly.pdbx_seq_one_letter_code
_entity_poly.pdbx_strand_id
1 'polypeptide(L)'
;MPTYRTRTTLVCVTALAAASTALASTPAAAAGPRTPGHSATRAAIDAAVAAGVPGVVAEVRDTRELWQDSAGVADLTTHQPRGHGDRFRAGSVTKTLVATVMLQLQAEGRVDLDATVDHYLPGLVRGNGHDGRKITVRQLMNHTSGIFNFTEDATFAKRVLGIEFLESRYDDWTPQRVIALALRNPPQFEPGTSWKYSNTNYLLVGLIIEKLTGRPYAQEVERRITGPLGMRATYFPGSDPKLPAPTRHYSTFTEDPGTTYDVTELNPSWAWAAGEMVTDSGDLNRFFAALLGGRLLRPAQLRQMTTTIPTGGNLPGQRYGLGLIEYETSCGIPVWGHSGGIHGSSTQSFGTRDGRHMITVNFNGDWVGGGKTIVSAEFCAPRETSE
;
A
#
# COMPACT_ATOMS: atom_id res chain seq x y z
N MET A 1 49.04 11.06 89.95
CA MET A 1 49.85 11.77 88.96
C MET A 1 49.64 11.08 87.62
N PRO A 2 48.95 11.67 86.65
CA PRO A 2 48.65 11.01 85.41
C PRO A 2 49.65 11.25 84.32
N THR A 3 50.05 10.19 83.68
CA THR A 3 50.97 10.12 82.51
C THR A 3 50.20 10.43 81.22
N TYR A 4 50.65 11.46 80.51
CA TYR A 4 50.22 11.81 79.18
C TYR A 4 50.73 10.81 78.12
N ARG A 5 49.81 10.22 77.36
CA ARG A 5 50.16 9.50 76.12
C ARG A 5 49.71 10.31 74.93
N THR A 6 50.68 10.73 74.16
CA THR A 6 50.48 11.37 72.87
C THR A 6 50.00 10.38 71.86
N ARG A 7 48.86 10.72 71.19
CA ARG A 7 48.32 9.96 70.05
C ARG A 7 48.70 10.69 68.76
N THR A 8 49.51 10.02 67.96
CA THR A 8 49.79 10.45 66.59
C THR A 8 48.64 10.10 65.69
N THR A 9 48.08 11.12 65.08
CA THR A 9 46.97 10.94 64.10
C THR A 9 47.54 10.75 62.71
N LEU A 10 47.32 9.59 62.12
CA LEU A 10 47.69 9.27 60.75
C LEU A 10 46.58 9.78 59.82
N VAL A 11 46.89 10.76 58.94
CA VAL A 11 45.96 11.27 57.94
C VAL A 11 46.05 10.38 56.70
N CYS A 12 45.02 9.57 56.44
CA CYS A 12 44.89 8.86 55.17
C CYS A 12 44.28 9.78 54.16
N VAL A 13 45.06 10.15 53.14
CA VAL A 13 44.57 10.83 51.93
C VAL A 13 44.01 9.77 50.98
N THR A 14 42.68 9.69 50.88
CA THR A 14 42.02 8.87 49.87
C THR A 14 41.94 9.65 48.55
N ALA A 15 42.71 9.21 47.56
CA ALA A 15 42.61 9.71 46.18
C ALA A 15 41.30 9.12 45.54
N LEU A 16 40.32 9.99 45.24
CA LEU A 16 39.17 9.65 44.41
C LEU A 16 39.66 9.57 42.96
N ALA A 17 39.75 8.38 42.40
CA ALA A 17 39.88 8.16 40.96
C ALA A 17 38.49 8.37 40.30
N ALA A 18 38.35 9.48 39.59
CA ALA A 18 37.16 9.72 38.74
C ALA A 18 37.26 8.79 37.51
N ALA A 19 36.47 7.73 37.49
CA ALA A 19 36.28 6.89 36.30
C ALA A 19 35.40 7.63 35.31
N SER A 20 36.00 8.23 34.27
CA SER A 20 35.32 8.79 33.12
C SER A 20 34.76 7.63 32.27
N THR A 21 33.48 7.31 32.39
CA THR A 21 32.81 6.42 31.46
C THR A 21 32.64 7.17 30.12
N ALA A 22 33.52 6.91 29.17
CA ALA A 22 33.33 7.28 27.79
C ALA A 22 32.15 6.50 27.25
N LEU A 23 31.00 7.17 27.05
CA LEU A 23 29.90 6.68 26.25
C LEU A 23 30.42 6.50 24.81
N ALA A 24 30.75 5.27 24.44
CA ALA A 24 31.01 4.91 23.06
C ALA A 24 29.72 5.12 22.26
N SER A 25 29.64 6.25 21.55
CA SER A 25 28.65 6.44 20.50
C SER A 25 28.90 5.36 19.44
N THR A 26 27.97 4.39 19.33
CA THR A 26 27.94 3.47 18.20
C THR A 26 27.88 4.30 16.92
N PRO A 27 28.79 4.08 15.95
CA PRO A 27 28.70 4.79 14.69
C PRO A 27 27.38 4.39 14.03
N ALA A 28 26.53 5.40 13.71
CA ALA A 28 25.43 5.22 12.80
C ALA A 28 25.99 4.52 11.55
N ALA A 29 25.32 3.43 11.13
CA ALA A 29 25.72 2.71 9.93
C ALA A 29 25.86 3.73 8.79
N ALA A 30 27.07 3.82 8.24
CA ALA A 30 27.39 4.75 7.17
C ALA A 30 26.45 4.44 5.99
N ALA A 31 25.58 5.39 5.64
CA ALA A 31 24.83 5.34 4.41
C ALA A 31 25.84 5.17 3.26
N GLY A 32 25.63 4.17 2.41
CA GLY A 32 26.46 3.94 1.24
C GLY A 32 26.55 5.18 0.33
N PRO A 33 27.47 5.20 -0.66
CA PRO A 33 27.68 6.35 -1.53
C PRO A 33 26.35 6.76 -2.19
N ARG A 34 25.92 7.99 -1.90
CA ARG A 34 24.66 8.55 -2.40
C ARG A 34 24.79 8.88 -3.88
N THR A 35 23.91 8.36 -4.70
CA THR A 35 23.82 8.72 -6.11
C THR A 35 23.22 10.13 -6.24
N PRO A 36 23.82 11.07 -6.97
CA PRO A 36 23.37 12.47 -7.02
C PRO A 36 21.94 12.71 -7.54
N GLY A 37 21.38 11.77 -8.31
CA GLY A 37 20.13 11.98 -9.04
C GLY A 37 18.82 11.98 -8.25
N HIS A 38 18.79 11.59 -6.95
CA HIS A 38 17.57 11.41 -6.15
C HIS A 38 17.54 12.25 -4.86
N SER A 39 18.26 13.38 -4.83
CA SER A 39 18.42 14.22 -3.63
C SER A 39 17.08 14.80 -3.14
N ALA A 40 16.19 15.22 -4.05
CA ALA A 40 14.86 15.73 -3.72
C ALA A 40 13.96 14.63 -3.14
N THR A 41 14.00 13.42 -3.72
CA THR A 41 13.28 12.24 -3.24
C THR A 41 13.74 11.86 -1.84
N ARG A 42 15.06 11.85 -1.61
CA ARG A 42 15.65 11.61 -0.28
C ARG A 42 15.18 12.63 0.74
N ALA A 43 15.25 13.93 0.42
CA ALA A 43 14.79 14.99 1.32
C ALA A 43 13.29 14.85 1.66
N ALA A 44 12.46 14.41 0.72
CA ALA A 44 11.05 14.16 0.95
C ALA A 44 10.80 12.92 1.84
N ILE A 45 11.63 11.89 1.74
CA ILE A 45 11.62 10.72 2.63
C ILE A 45 11.97 11.13 4.07
N ASP A 46 13.07 11.88 4.24
CA ASP A 46 13.51 12.37 5.55
C ASP A 46 12.43 13.28 6.19
N ALA A 47 11.80 14.15 5.38
CA ALA A 47 10.71 15.02 5.84
C ALA A 47 9.47 14.23 6.30
N ALA A 48 9.14 13.11 5.67
CA ALA A 48 8.03 12.24 6.08
C ALA A 48 8.29 11.63 7.46
N VAL A 49 9.51 11.17 7.73
CA VAL A 49 9.91 10.66 9.06
C VAL A 49 9.88 11.77 10.10
N ALA A 50 10.39 12.97 9.76
CA ALA A 50 10.32 14.13 10.64
C ALA A 50 8.87 14.56 10.96
N ALA A 51 7.92 14.29 10.06
CA ALA A 51 6.49 14.53 10.26
C ALA A 51 5.79 13.41 11.08
N GLY A 52 6.51 12.39 11.53
CA GLY A 52 6.01 11.36 12.46
C GLY A 52 5.70 9.99 11.83
N VAL A 53 6.10 9.74 10.57
CA VAL A 53 6.08 8.37 10.04
C VAL A 53 7.14 7.55 10.74
N PRO A 54 6.86 6.35 11.30
CA PRO A 54 7.87 5.53 11.94
C PRO A 54 9.04 5.19 11.02
N GLY A 55 8.75 4.81 9.78
CA GLY A 55 9.75 4.50 8.78
C GLY A 55 9.21 4.48 7.36
N VAL A 56 10.09 4.79 6.43
CA VAL A 56 9.84 4.83 4.98
C VAL A 56 10.84 3.94 4.28
N VAL A 57 10.38 3.21 3.27
CA VAL A 57 11.23 2.55 2.29
C VAL A 57 10.83 3.01 0.91
N ALA A 58 11.80 3.30 0.05
CA ALA A 58 11.58 3.67 -1.32
C ALA A 58 12.54 2.96 -2.26
N GLU A 59 12.03 2.60 -3.43
CA GLU A 59 12.83 2.10 -4.54
C GLU A 59 12.43 2.84 -5.81
N VAL A 60 13.44 3.39 -6.48
CA VAL A 60 13.32 3.95 -7.83
C VAL A 60 14.04 3.05 -8.81
N ARG A 61 13.40 2.78 -9.92
CA ARG A 61 13.98 2.02 -11.02
C ARG A 61 13.76 2.76 -12.32
N ASP A 62 14.83 3.11 -12.96
CA ASP A 62 14.79 3.64 -14.32
C ASP A 62 15.65 2.79 -15.30
N THR A 63 15.91 3.31 -16.50
CA THR A 63 16.71 2.62 -17.51
C THR A 63 18.21 2.62 -17.23
N ARG A 64 18.68 3.42 -16.26
CA ARG A 64 20.08 3.63 -15.94
C ARG A 64 20.49 2.95 -14.65
N GLU A 65 19.61 3.02 -13.62
CA GLU A 65 19.96 2.59 -12.27
C GLU A 65 18.77 2.02 -11.49
N LEU A 66 19.11 1.32 -10.44
CA LEU A 66 18.26 0.96 -9.33
C LEU A 66 18.73 1.75 -8.11
N TRP A 67 17.90 2.68 -7.66
CA TRP A 67 18.15 3.43 -6.43
C TRP A 67 17.20 2.95 -5.34
N GLN A 68 17.76 2.75 -4.15
CA GLN A 68 17.01 2.32 -2.97
C GLN A 68 17.40 3.19 -1.79
N ASP A 69 16.41 3.60 -1.02
CA ASP A 69 16.66 4.37 0.19
C ASP A 69 15.60 4.09 1.26
N SER A 70 15.95 4.36 2.51
CA SER A 70 15.06 4.22 3.64
C SER A 70 15.40 5.23 4.73
N ALA A 71 14.40 5.63 5.52
CA ALA A 71 14.59 6.45 6.70
C ALA A 71 13.68 5.97 7.83
N GLY A 72 13.99 6.36 9.05
CA GLY A 72 13.28 5.93 10.25
C GLY A 72 13.50 4.45 10.56
N VAL A 73 12.54 3.86 11.26
CA VAL A 73 12.68 2.53 11.85
C VAL A 73 11.61 1.55 11.39
N ALA A 74 12.00 0.28 11.31
CA ALA A 74 11.10 -0.85 11.10
C ALA A 74 10.31 -1.21 12.36
N ASP A 75 10.89 -0.96 13.53
CA ASP A 75 10.33 -1.29 14.83
C ASP A 75 10.59 -0.14 15.82
N LEU A 76 9.51 0.45 16.35
CA LEU A 76 9.58 1.56 17.32
C LEU A 76 10.15 1.15 18.67
N THR A 77 10.14 -0.16 19.02
CA THR A 77 10.66 -0.67 20.29
C THR A 77 12.17 -0.94 20.22
N THR A 78 12.61 -1.60 19.13
CA THR A 78 14.01 -1.99 18.96
C THR A 78 14.84 -0.96 18.22
N HIS A 79 14.20 0.03 17.59
CA HIS A 79 14.81 1.02 16.71
C HIS A 79 15.57 0.42 15.53
N GLN A 80 15.23 -0.80 15.12
CA GLN A 80 15.79 -1.42 13.93
C GLN A 80 15.48 -0.58 12.70
N PRO A 81 16.46 -0.21 11.85
CA PRO A 81 16.21 0.54 10.62
C PRO A 81 15.32 -0.22 9.63
N ARG A 82 14.58 0.52 8.78
CA ARG A 82 13.88 -0.07 7.63
C ARG A 82 14.88 -0.68 6.64
N GLY A 83 14.55 -1.87 6.15
CA GLY A 83 15.31 -2.56 5.11
C GLY A 83 14.67 -2.42 3.73
N HIS A 84 15.49 -2.37 2.66
CA HIS A 84 14.97 -2.23 1.29
C HIS A 84 14.12 -3.41 0.83
N GLY A 85 14.33 -4.61 1.36
CA GLY A 85 13.54 -5.81 1.08
C GLY A 85 12.40 -6.05 2.07
N ASP A 86 12.05 -5.07 2.91
CA ASP A 86 10.96 -5.19 3.86
C ASP A 86 9.64 -5.41 3.13
N ARG A 87 8.91 -6.44 3.57
CA ARG A 87 7.58 -6.73 3.04
C ARG A 87 6.53 -5.91 3.76
N PHE A 88 5.52 -5.52 3.00
CA PHE A 88 4.39 -4.74 3.51
C PHE A 88 3.09 -5.13 2.82
N ARG A 89 1.97 -4.83 3.47
CA ARG A 89 0.65 -4.94 2.86
C ARG A 89 0.46 -3.77 1.90
N ALA A 90 0.24 -4.08 0.63
CA ALA A 90 0.13 -3.06 -0.42
C ALA A 90 -1.26 -2.42 -0.52
N GLY A 91 -2.24 -2.93 0.25
CA GLY A 91 -3.60 -2.41 0.20
C GLY A 91 -4.16 -2.40 -1.23
N SER A 92 -4.76 -1.31 -1.61
CA SER A 92 -5.48 -1.18 -2.90
C SER A 92 -4.62 -1.31 -4.16
N VAL A 93 -3.29 -1.36 -4.06
CA VAL A 93 -2.42 -1.72 -5.21
C VAL A 93 -2.79 -3.11 -5.76
N THR A 94 -3.32 -4.00 -4.91
CA THR A 94 -3.92 -5.29 -5.28
C THR A 94 -4.87 -5.18 -6.47
N LYS A 95 -5.67 -4.10 -6.54
CA LYS A 95 -6.68 -3.89 -7.59
C LYS A 95 -6.07 -3.86 -8.99
N THR A 96 -4.88 -3.32 -9.14
CA THR A 96 -4.24 -3.26 -10.45
C THR A 96 -3.86 -4.65 -10.97
N LEU A 97 -3.40 -5.54 -10.09
CA LEU A 97 -3.11 -6.94 -10.47
C LEU A 97 -4.41 -7.68 -10.84
N VAL A 98 -5.46 -7.51 -10.04
CA VAL A 98 -6.79 -8.11 -10.31
C VAL A 98 -7.37 -7.61 -11.63
N ALA A 99 -7.28 -6.29 -11.89
CA ALA A 99 -7.72 -5.70 -13.17
C ALA A 99 -6.90 -6.21 -14.36
N THR A 100 -5.60 -6.42 -14.18
CA THR A 100 -4.72 -7.00 -15.21
C THR A 100 -5.18 -8.41 -15.58
N VAL A 101 -5.50 -9.26 -14.60
CA VAL A 101 -6.05 -10.61 -14.85
C VAL A 101 -7.38 -10.53 -15.61
N MET A 102 -8.28 -9.64 -15.21
CA MET A 102 -9.58 -9.45 -15.88
C MET A 102 -9.40 -9.04 -17.36
N LEU A 103 -8.46 -8.14 -17.63
CA LEU A 103 -8.14 -7.71 -18.99
C LEU A 103 -7.43 -8.80 -19.82
N GLN A 104 -6.65 -9.67 -19.19
CA GLN A 104 -6.11 -10.85 -19.88
C GLN A 104 -7.24 -11.84 -20.24
N LEU A 105 -8.19 -12.06 -19.34
CA LEU A 105 -9.38 -12.88 -19.63
C LEU A 105 -10.24 -12.28 -20.75
N GLN A 106 -10.35 -10.94 -20.83
CA GLN A 106 -10.97 -10.26 -21.96
C GLN A 106 -10.22 -10.53 -23.28
N ALA A 107 -8.89 -10.46 -23.26
CA ALA A 107 -8.07 -10.74 -24.45
C ALA A 107 -8.16 -12.20 -24.90
N GLU A 108 -8.51 -13.10 -23.99
CA GLU A 108 -8.79 -14.54 -24.25
C GLU A 108 -10.23 -14.78 -24.73
N GLY A 109 -11.09 -13.76 -24.80
CA GLY A 109 -12.50 -13.88 -25.18
C GLY A 109 -13.37 -14.55 -24.10
N ARG A 110 -12.92 -14.61 -22.85
CA ARG A 110 -13.61 -15.29 -21.74
C ARG A 110 -14.52 -14.36 -20.94
N VAL A 111 -14.33 -13.06 -21.06
CA VAL A 111 -15.16 -12.04 -20.42
C VAL A 111 -15.43 -10.91 -21.40
N ASP A 112 -16.67 -10.42 -21.40
CA ASP A 112 -17.05 -9.14 -21.98
C ASP A 112 -17.18 -8.12 -20.82
N LEU A 113 -16.36 -7.08 -20.84
CA LEU A 113 -16.41 -6.04 -19.81
C LEU A 113 -17.69 -5.21 -19.83
N ASP A 114 -18.39 -5.20 -20.94
CA ASP A 114 -19.64 -4.45 -21.12
C ASP A 114 -20.88 -5.32 -20.82
N ALA A 115 -20.70 -6.63 -20.59
CA ALA A 115 -21.73 -7.49 -20.04
C ALA A 115 -22.00 -7.14 -18.55
N THR A 116 -23.22 -7.46 -18.11
CA THR A 116 -23.68 -7.13 -16.76
C THR A 116 -23.05 -8.02 -15.68
N VAL A 117 -22.97 -7.50 -14.47
CA VAL A 117 -22.54 -8.28 -13.30
C VAL A 117 -23.44 -9.50 -13.07
N ASP A 118 -24.75 -9.34 -13.28
CA ASP A 118 -25.73 -10.42 -13.12
C ASP A 118 -25.53 -11.58 -14.14
N HIS A 119 -24.95 -11.30 -15.30
CA HIS A 119 -24.57 -12.32 -16.27
C HIS A 119 -23.54 -13.32 -15.70
N TYR A 120 -22.56 -12.83 -14.94
CA TYR A 120 -21.50 -13.66 -14.36
C TYR A 120 -21.83 -14.16 -12.96
N LEU A 121 -22.52 -13.33 -12.17
CA LEU A 121 -22.88 -13.57 -10.76
C LEU A 121 -24.40 -13.41 -10.56
N PRO A 122 -25.22 -14.33 -11.11
CA PRO A 122 -26.67 -14.20 -11.09
C PRO A 122 -27.23 -14.03 -9.68
N GLY A 123 -28.02 -12.97 -9.47
CA GLY A 123 -28.74 -12.72 -8.23
C GLY A 123 -27.89 -12.19 -7.06
N LEU A 124 -26.55 -12.09 -7.20
CA LEU A 124 -25.68 -11.66 -6.09
C LEU A 124 -25.84 -10.18 -5.75
N VAL A 125 -25.94 -9.30 -6.77
CA VAL A 125 -26.08 -7.85 -6.58
C VAL A 125 -27.54 -7.46 -6.70
N ARG A 126 -28.29 -7.55 -5.59
CA ARG A 126 -29.73 -7.25 -5.51
C ARG A 126 -30.13 -6.70 -4.14
N GLY A 127 -31.21 -5.92 -4.12
CA GLY A 127 -31.83 -5.38 -2.90
C GLY A 127 -31.41 -3.93 -2.62
N ASN A 128 -32.25 -3.24 -1.87
CA ASN A 128 -32.08 -1.84 -1.45
C ASN A 128 -31.74 -0.86 -2.59
N GLY A 129 -32.24 -1.11 -3.81
CA GLY A 129 -31.95 -0.29 -4.99
C GLY A 129 -30.77 -0.78 -5.84
N HIS A 130 -29.97 -1.74 -5.37
CA HIS A 130 -28.94 -2.36 -6.19
C HIS A 130 -29.54 -3.34 -7.20
N ASP A 131 -29.05 -3.30 -8.43
CA ASP A 131 -29.46 -4.22 -9.51
C ASP A 131 -28.27 -4.55 -10.43
N GLY A 132 -27.69 -5.75 -10.24
CA GLY A 132 -26.55 -6.26 -11.03
C GLY A 132 -26.83 -6.37 -12.53
N ARG A 133 -28.09 -6.35 -12.97
CA ARG A 133 -28.50 -6.35 -14.39
C ARG A 133 -28.26 -5.00 -15.08
N LYS A 134 -28.05 -3.93 -14.30
CA LYS A 134 -27.78 -2.56 -14.79
C LYS A 134 -26.32 -2.16 -14.70
N ILE A 135 -25.50 -2.96 -14.04
CA ILE A 135 -24.09 -2.66 -13.75
C ILE A 135 -23.20 -3.55 -14.61
N THR A 136 -22.24 -2.96 -15.34
CA THR A 136 -21.28 -3.72 -16.15
C THR A 136 -20.00 -4.04 -15.36
N VAL A 137 -19.26 -5.05 -15.82
CA VAL A 137 -17.93 -5.36 -15.25
C VAL A 137 -16.99 -4.17 -15.39
N ARG A 138 -17.03 -3.42 -16.49
CA ARG A 138 -16.26 -2.19 -16.70
C ARG A 138 -16.57 -1.16 -15.62
N GLN A 139 -17.83 -0.97 -15.27
CA GLN A 139 -18.24 -0.03 -14.23
C GLN A 139 -17.78 -0.44 -12.83
N LEU A 140 -17.61 -1.74 -12.55
CA LEU A 140 -16.92 -2.19 -11.34
C LEU A 140 -15.45 -1.76 -11.37
N MET A 141 -14.74 -2.03 -12.47
CA MET A 141 -13.30 -1.83 -12.57
C MET A 141 -12.89 -0.35 -12.51
N ASN A 142 -13.76 0.57 -12.98
CA ASN A 142 -13.48 2.01 -12.98
C ASN A 142 -14.24 2.82 -11.93
N HIS A 143 -14.96 2.14 -11.01
CA HIS A 143 -15.71 2.78 -9.91
C HIS A 143 -16.88 3.69 -10.33
N THR A 144 -17.53 3.37 -11.46
CA THR A 144 -18.78 4.03 -11.89
C THR A 144 -20.03 3.17 -11.68
N SER A 145 -19.94 2.11 -10.89
CA SER A 145 -21.05 1.17 -10.64
C SER A 145 -22.14 1.73 -9.73
N GLY A 146 -21.86 2.71 -8.89
CA GLY A 146 -22.73 3.19 -7.83
C GLY A 146 -22.90 2.23 -6.65
N ILE A 147 -22.23 1.06 -6.63
CA ILE A 147 -22.31 0.11 -5.51
C ILE A 147 -21.67 0.73 -4.26
N PHE A 148 -22.41 0.66 -3.14
CA PHE A 148 -21.96 1.17 -1.85
C PHE A 148 -20.61 0.55 -1.44
N ASN A 149 -19.71 1.38 -0.93
CA ASN A 149 -18.42 0.93 -0.45
C ASN A 149 -18.55 0.35 0.98
N PHE A 150 -18.32 -0.94 1.15
CA PHE A 150 -18.47 -1.62 2.45
C PHE A 150 -17.64 -0.99 3.56
N THR A 151 -16.51 -0.33 3.25
CA THR A 151 -15.69 0.35 4.25
C THR A 151 -16.35 1.62 4.81
N GLU A 152 -17.45 2.09 4.19
CA GLU A 152 -18.27 3.21 4.67
C GLU A 152 -19.47 2.73 5.50
N ASP A 153 -19.73 1.42 5.59
CA ASP A 153 -20.77 0.89 6.49
C ASP A 153 -20.38 1.15 7.95
N ALA A 154 -21.26 1.80 8.70
CA ALA A 154 -20.95 2.29 10.04
C ALA A 154 -20.52 1.16 11.02
N THR A 155 -21.16 -0.02 10.90
CA THR A 155 -20.81 -1.18 11.72
C THR A 155 -19.44 -1.75 11.36
N PHE A 156 -19.18 -1.86 10.05
CA PHE A 156 -17.89 -2.32 9.55
C PHE A 156 -16.78 -1.32 9.91
N ALA A 157 -17.01 -0.03 9.65
CA ALA A 157 -16.02 1.02 9.93
C ALA A 157 -15.62 1.03 11.41
N LYS A 158 -16.60 0.98 12.31
CA LYS A 158 -16.33 0.95 13.76
C LYS A 158 -15.53 -0.29 14.18
N ARG A 159 -15.94 -1.49 13.72
CA ARG A 159 -15.36 -2.76 14.12
C ARG A 159 -13.99 -3.03 13.48
N VAL A 160 -13.81 -2.66 12.22
CA VAL A 160 -12.65 -3.07 11.41
C VAL A 160 -11.70 -1.91 11.13
N LEU A 161 -12.17 -0.65 11.07
CA LEU A 161 -11.33 0.50 10.76
C LEU A 161 -11.09 1.42 11.97
N GLY A 162 -11.96 1.40 13.00
CA GLY A 162 -11.78 2.11 14.27
C GLY A 162 -10.99 1.31 15.30
N ILE A 163 -10.91 1.83 16.52
CA ILE A 163 -10.12 1.20 17.60
C ILE A 163 -10.59 -0.21 17.99
N GLU A 164 -11.87 -0.56 17.73
CA GLU A 164 -12.39 -1.92 17.95
C GLU A 164 -11.66 -2.97 17.07
N PHE A 165 -10.91 -2.52 16.05
CA PHE A 165 -10.00 -3.37 15.29
C PHE A 165 -9.04 -4.15 16.18
N LEU A 166 -8.55 -3.59 17.27
CA LEU A 166 -7.60 -4.25 18.16
C LEU A 166 -8.13 -5.55 18.75
N GLU A 167 -9.46 -5.66 18.90
CA GLU A 167 -10.15 -6.87 19.37
C GLU A 167 -10.57 -7.78 18.22
N SER A 168 -10.89 -7.19 17.04
CA SER A 168 -11.48 -7.89 15.91
C SER A 168 -10.49 -8.22 14.77
N ARG A 169 -9.21 -7.88 14.94
CA ARG A 169 -8.19 -7.99 13.87
C ARG A 169 -7.94 -9.41 13.35
N TYR A 170 -8.42 -10.42 14.06
CA TYR A 170 -8.30 -11.82 13.65
C TYR A 170 -9.60 -12.40 13.11
N ASP A 171 -10.68 -11.60 13.01
CA ASP A 171 -11.96 -12.05 12.49
C ASP A 171 -11.86 -12.50 11.03
N ASP A 172 -12.47 -13.64 10.73
CA ASP A 172 -12.59 -14.12 9.36
C ASP A 172 -13.76 -13.46 8.61
N TRP A 173 -13.49 -13.05 7.40
CA TRP A 173 -14.47 -12.47 6.49
C TRP A 173 -14.49 -13.22 5.15
N THR A 174 -15.68 -13.49 4.64
CA THR A 174 -15.84 -13.98 3.26
C THR A 174 -16.26 -12.85 2.34
N PRO A 175 -15.87 -12.86 1.06
CA PRO A 175 -16.31 -11.86 0.10
C PRO A 175 -17.83 -11.67 0.09
N GLN A 176 -18.57 -12.78 0.17
CA GLN A 176 -20.04 -12.76 0.19
C GLN A 176 -20.59 -12.02 1.42
N ARG A 177 -20.00 -12.25 2.60
CA ARG A 177 -20.41 -11.55 3.84
C ARG A 177 -20.15 -10.05 3.73
N VAL A 178 -19.01 -9.65 3.19
CA VAL A 178 -18.64 -8.24 3.01
C VAL A 178 -19.51 -7.56 1.95
N ILE A 179 -19.79 -8.23 0.83
CA ILE A 179 -20.71 -7.74 -0.21
C ILE A 179 -22.11 -7.57 0.38
N ALA A 180 -22.60 -8.53 1.15
CA ALA A 180 -23.92 -8.44 1.80
C ALA A 180 -24.03 -7.23 2.75
N LEU A 181 -22.94 -6.84 3.44
CA LEU A 181 -22.90 -5.59 4.22
C LEU A 181 -23.07 -4.36 3.33
N ALA A 182 -22.34 -4.28 2.22
CA ALA A 182 -22.47 -3.17 1.29
C ALA A 182 -23.91 -3.02 0.78
N LEU A 183 -24.53 -4.13 0.40
CA LEU A 183 -25.89 -4.15 -0.18
C LEU A 183 -27.02 -3.86 0.83
N ARG A 184 -26.75 -3.76 2.13
CA ARG A 184 -27.71 -3.24 3.12
C ARG A 184 -27.92 -1.74 3.01
N ASN A 185 -26.96 -1.03 2.43
CA ASN A 185 -27.00 0.40 2.18
C ASN A 185 -27.52 0.68 0.76
N PRO A 186 -28.14 1.83 0.49
CA PRO A 186 -28.58 2.15 -0.87
C PRO A 186 -27.38 2.39 -1.80
N PRO A 187 -27.53 2.25 -3.12
CA PRO A 187 -26.51 2.64 -4.07
C PRO A 187 -26.21 4.15 -3.94
N GLN A 188 -24.98 4.52 -4.22
CA GLN A 188 -24.53 5.90 -4.08
C GLN A 188 -24.96 6.80 -5.24
N PHE A 189 -25.22 6.20 -6.41
CA PHE A 189 -25.74 6.83 -7.62
C PHE A 189 -26.16 5.74 -8.64
N GLU A 190 -26.88 6.13 -9.68
CA GLU A 190 -27.23 5.23 -10.78
C GLU A 190 -25.98 4.84 -11.59
N PRO A 191 -25.85 3.57 -12.00
CA PRO A 191 -24.68 3.08 -12.71
C PRO A 191 -24.30 3.95 -13.91
N GLY A 192 -23.04 4.36 -14.00
CA GLY A 192 -22.50 5.17 -15.09
C GLY A 192 -22.71 6.68 -14.97
N THR A 193 -23.48 7.18 -14.00
CA THR A 193 -23.80 8.61 -13.90
C THR A 193 -22.80 9.43 -13.08
N SER A 194 -21.99 8.78 -12.25
CA SER A 194 -21.00 9.44 -11.39
C SER A 194 -19.82 8.52 -11.12
N TRP A 195 -18.88 9.01 -10.32
CA TRP A 195 -17.71 8.27 -9.88
C TRP A 195 -17.59 8.30 -8.35
N LYS A 196 -17.45 7.15 -7.74
CA LYS A 196 -17.04 7.03 -6.33
C LYS A 196 -16.32 5.71 -6.09
N TYR A 197 -15.18 5.79 -5.42
CA TYR A 197 -14.38 4.63 -5.09
C TYR A 197 -15.16 3.63 -4.23
N SER A 198 -15.16 2.36 -4.61
CA SER A 198 -15.81 1.31 -3.84
C SER A 198 -14.97 0.03 -3.86
N ASN A 199 -14.52 -0.39 -2.68
CA ASN A 199 -13.83 -1.66 -2.50
C ASN A 199 -14.72 -2.86 -2.85
N THR A 200 -16.04 -2.75 -2.66
CA THR A 200 -17.04 -3.77 -3.00
C THR A 200 -16.92 -4.19 -4.46
N ASN A 201 -16.62 -3.24 -5.35
CA ASN A 201 -16.45 -3.53 -6.78
C ASN A 201 -15.40 -4.60 -7.03
N TYR A 202 -14.25 -4.53 -6.34
CA TYR A 202 -13.14 -5.46 -6.57
C TYR A 202 -13.34 -6.82 -5.90
N LEU A 203 -14.18 -6.91 -4.87
CA LEU A 203 -14.65 -8.21 -4.40
C LEU A 203 -15.48 -8.90 -5.48
N LEU A 204 -16.36 -8.16 -6.16
CA LEU A 204 -17.15 -8.70 -7.28
C LEU A 204 -16.26 -9.07 -8.48
N VAL A 205 -15.27 -8.26 -8.83
CA VAL A 205 -14.30 -8.58 -9.90
C VAL A 205 -13.54 -9.86 -9.56
N GLY A 206 -13.08 -10.03 -8.31
CA GLY A 206 -12.45 -11.27 -7.84
C GLY A 206 -13.35 -12.50 -8.00
N LEU A 207 -14.61 -12.39 -7.58
CA LEU A 207 -15.61 -13.48 -7.75
C LEU A 207 -15.87 -13.82 -9.22
N ILE A 208 -15.89 -12.82 -10.11
CA ILE A 208 -16.04 -13.04 -11.56
C ILE A 208 -14.82 -13.81 -12.09
N ILE A 209 -13.60 -13.45 -11.68
CA ILE A 209 -12.39 -14.20 -12.07
C ILE A 209 -12.49 -15.65 -11.63
N GLU A 210 -12.87 -15.90 -10.37
CA GLU A 210 -13.03 -17.29 -9.86
C GLU A 210 -14.10 -18.07 -10.61
N LYS A 211 -15.25 -17.43 -10.89
CA LYS A 211 -16.34 -18.05 -11.67
C LYS A 211 -15.89 -18.43 -13.08
N LEU A 212 -15.13 -17.57 -13.75
CA LEU A 212 -14.66 -17.80 -15.11
C LEU A 212 -13.54 -18.84 -15.18
N THR A 213 -12.68 -18.91 -14.17
CA THR A 213 -11.47 -19.73 -14.23
C THR A 213 -11.58 -21.04 -13.48
N GLY A 214 -12.51 -21.13 -12.51
CA GLY A 214 -12.62 -22.26 -11.59
C GLY A 214 -11.48 -22.33 -10.57
N ARG A 215 -10.71 -21.23 -10.41
CA ARG A 215 -9.58 -21.13 -9.48
C ARG A 215 -9.70 -19.89 -8.60
N PRO A 216 -9.15 -19.93 -7.37
CA PRO A 216 -9.01 -18.74 -6.55
C PRO A 216 -8.34 -17.59 -7.33
N TYR A 217 -8.83 -16.36 -7.16
CA TYR A 217 -8.29 -15.20 -7.89
C TYR A 217 -6.78 -15.01 -7.63
N ALA A 218 -6.33 -15.27 -6.39
CA ALA A 218 -4.93 -15.20 -6.00
C ALA A 218 -4.05 -16.15 -6.83
N GLN A 219 -4.50 -17.38 -7.07
CA GLN A 219 -3.79 -18.33 -7.92
C GLN A 219 -3.75 -17.88 -9.40
N GLU A 220 -4.80 -17.21 -9.88
CA GLU A 220 -4.77 -16.64 -11.24
C GLU A 220 -3.79 -15.47 -11.34
N VAL A 221 -3.70 -14.61 -10.31
CA VAL A 221 -2.66 -13.55 -10.25
C VAL A 221 -1.27 -14.18 -10.21
N GLU A 222 -1.05 -15.19 -9.38
CA GLU A 222 0.23 -15.87 -9.27
C GLU A 222 0.65 -16.48 -10.61
N ARG A 223 -0.22 -17.28 -11.21
CA ARG A 223 0.05 -17.95 -12.47
C ARG A 223 0.31 -17.01 -13.65
N ARG A 224 -0.41 -15.88 -13.69
CA ARG A 224 -0.40 -14.96 -14.84
C ARG A 224 0.58 -13.80 -14.69
N ILE A 225 0.89 -13.41 -13.46
CA ILE A 225 1.63 -12.17 -13.18
C ILE A 225 2.84 -12.44 -12.29
N THR A 226 2.63 -12.81 -11.01
CA THR A 226 3.74 -12.81 -10.04
C THR A 226 4.75 -13.91 -10.31
N GLY A 227 4.32 -15.09 -10.70
CA GLY A 227 5.19 -16.20 -11.10
C GLY A 227 6.06 -15.85 -12.32
N PRO A 228 5.46 -15.52 -13.50
CA PRO A 228 6.22 -15.15 -14.70
C PRO A 228 7.15 -13.95 -14.53
N LEU A 229 6.81 -12.99 -13.65
CA LEU A 229 7.67 -11.84 -13.36
C LEU A 229 8.73 -12.11 -12.28
N GLY A 230 8.69 -13.27 -11.62
CA GLY A 230 9.60 -13.60 -10.52
C GLY A 230 9.41 -12.70 -9.29
N MET A 231 8.18 -12.33 -8.98
CA MET A 231 7.82 -11.49 -7.82
C MET A 231 7.78 -12.34 -6.55
N ARG A 232 8.96 -12.64 -6.01
CA ARG A 232 9.12 -13.61 -4.91
C ARG A 232 8.70 -13.11 -3.52
N ALA A 233 8.61 -11.80 -3.35
CA ALA A 233 8.14 -11.19 -2.11
C ALA A 233 6.60 -11.09 -2.09
N THR A 234 5.94 -11.26 -3.25
CA THR A 234 4.50 -11.01 -3.43
C THR A 234 3.68 -12.29 -3.21
N TYR A 235 2.70 -12.20 -2.32
CA TYR A 235 1.74 -13.27 -2.05
C TYR A 235 0.40 -12.73 -1.54
N PHE A 236 -0.60 -13.61 -1.45
CA PHE A 236 -1.96 -13.31 -1.01
C PHE A 236 -2.24 -14.13 0.25
N PRO A 237 -2.26 -13.52 1.45
CA PRO A 237 -2.31 -14.23 2.72
C PRO A 237 -3.66 -14.90 3.03
N GLY A 238 -4.75 -14.48 2.37
CA GLY A 238 -6.09 -14.97 2.72
C GLY A 238 -6.47 -14.54 4.13
N SER A 239 -6.60 -15.50 5.06
CA SER A 239 -6.89 -15.23 6.48
C SER A 239 -5.67 -15.28 7.39
N ASP A 240 -4.46 -15.52 6.87
CA ASP A 240 -3.25 -15.49 7.71
C ASP A 240 -2.94 -14.06 8.17
N PRO A 241 -3.00 -13.78 9.49
CA PRO A 241 -2.78 -12.44 10.02
C PRO A 241 -1.30 -12.04 10.03
N LYS A 242 -0.38 -12.99 9.84
CA LYS A 242 1.05 -12.75 10.02
C LYS A 242 1.65 -11.99 8.84
N LEU A 243 2.58 -11.12 9.17
CA LEU A 243 3.46 -10.48 8.19
C LEU A 243 4.90 -10.91 8.50
N PRO A 244 5.71 -11.33 7.50
CA PRO A 244 7.10 -11.69 7.75
C PRO A 244 7.90 -10.56 8.38
N ALA A 245 8.63 -10.87 9.47
CA ALA A 245 9.55 -9.94 10.11
C ALA A 245 10.63 -9.43 9.11
N PRO A 246 11.33 -8.31 9.39
CA PRO A 246 11.39 -7.64 10.69
C PRO A 246 10.43 -6.44 10.86
N THR A 247 9.76 -5.98 9.80
CA THR A 247 9.02 -4.72 9.85
C THR A 247 7.74 -4.83 10.65
N ARG A 248 7.57 -3.92 11.61
CA ARG A 248 6.32 -3.68 12.31
C ARG A 248 5.50 -2.62 11.59
N HIS A 249 4.21 -2.66 11.76
CA HIS A 249 3.25 -1.76 11.15
C HIS A 249 2.40 -1.10 12.24
N TYR A 250 2.15 0.20 12.12
CA TYR A 250 1.58 1.00 13.19
C TYR A 250 0.38 1.82 12.70
N SER A 251 -0.64 1.95 13.54
CA SER A 251 -1.80 2.82 13.31
C SER A 251 -2.05 3.72 14.50
N THR A 252 -2.71 4.83 14.26
CA THR A 252 -3.37 5.65 15.29
C THR A 252 -4.87 5.64 15.05
N PHE A 253 -5.66 5.74 16.12
CA PHE A 253 -7.11 5.76 16.02
C PHE A 253 -7.66 7.07 16.57
N THR A 254 -8.71 7.58 15.93
CA THR A 254 -9.36 8.85 16.33
C THR A 254 -9.99 8.80 17.71
N GLU A 255 -10.35 7.59 18.16
CA GLU A 255 -10.93 7.34 19.48
C GLU A 255 -9.91 7.39 20.63
N ASP A 256 -8.60 7.28 20.30
CA ASP A 256 -7.49 7.39 21.27
C ASP A 256 -6.35 8.22 20.68
N PRO A 257 -6.53 9.56 20.61
CA PRO A 257 -5.55 10.45 19.98
C PRO A 257 -4.20 10.42 20.70
N GLY A 258 -3.13 10.34 19.92
CA GLY A 258 -1.74 10.37 20.41
C GLY A 258 -1.15 9.02 20.78
N THR A 259 -1.95 7.95 20.78
CA THR A 259 -1.45 6.58 20.99
C THR A 259 -1.16 5.91 19.66
N THR A 260 0.01 5.29 19.56
CA THR A 260 0.43 4.48 18.41
C THR A 260 0.34 3.00 18.74
N TYR A 261 -0.38 2.25 17.93
CA TYR A 261 -0.64 0.83 18.12
C TYR A 261 0.12 -0.02 17.10
N ASP A 262 0.72 -1.11 17.56
CA ASP A 262 1.25 -2.16 16.67
C ASP A 262 0.08 -2.96 16.07
N VAL A 263 -0.07 -2.84 14.77
CA VAL A 263 -1.11 -3.50 13.97
C VAL A 263 -0.49 -4.44 12.92
N THR A 264 0.72 -4.90 13.19
CA THR A 264 1.47 -5.81 12.30
C THR A 264 0.68 -7.07 11.98
N GLU A 265 0.03 -7.65 12.99
CA GLU A 265 -0.85 -8.77 12.78
C GLU A 265 -2.29 -8.28 12.52
N LEU A 266 -2.82 -8.65 11.37
CA LEU A 266 -4.22 -8.47 11.02
C LEU A 266 -4.64 -9.52 9.99
N ASN A 267 -5.84 -10.07 10.13
CA ASN A 267 -6.46 -10.93 9.13
C ASN A 267 -7.01 -10.06 7.99
N PRO A 268 -6.41 -10.08 6.78
CA PRO A 268 -6.81 -9.19 5.69
C PRO A 268 -7.94 -9.75 4.83
N SER A 269 -8.60 -10.84 5.22
CA SER A 269 -9.65 -11.51 4.44
C SER A 269 -10.81 -10.59 4.05
N TRP A 270 -11.09 -9.57 4.86
CA TRP A 270 -12.10 -8.55 4.54
C TRP A 270 -11.74 -7.71 3.31
N ALA A 271 -10.44 -7.50 3.07
CA ALA A 271 -9.96 -6.73 1.92
C ALA A 271 -9.85 -7.59 0.65
N TRP A 272 -9.50 -8.87 0.79
CA TRP A 272 -9.45 -9.89 -0.26
C TRP A 272 -8.95 -9.33 -1.60
N ALA A 273 -9.64 -9.55 -2.73
CA ALA A 273 -9.27 -9.05 -4.06
C ALA A 273 -9.21 -7.50 -4.17
N ALA A 274 -9.70 -6.77 -3.16
CA ALA A 274 -9.63 -5.32 -3.09
C ALA A 274 -8.35 -4.81 -2.41
N GLY A 275 -7.60 -5.66 -1.61
CA GLY A 275 -6.52 -5.06 -0.83
C GLY A 275 -5.63 -5.97 0.02
N GLU A 276 -5.68 -7.30 -0.09
CA GLU A 276 -4.96 -8.18 0.85
C GLU A 276 -3.47 -8.41 0.53
N MET A 277 -3.00 -8.05 -0.67
CA MET A 277 -1.67 -8.41 -1.15
C MET A 277 -0.54 -7.94 -0.23
N VAL A 278 0.40 -8.83 0.05
CA VAL A 278 1.71 -8.53 0.64
C VAL A 278 2.76 -8.55 -0.47
N THR A 279 3.73 -7.62 -0.40
CA THR A 279 4.77 -7.45 -1.43
C THR A 279 5.95 -6.66 -0.89
N ASP A 280 6.93 -6.32 -1.76
CA ASP A 280 7.97 -5.33 -1.53
C ASP A 280 8.02 -4.29 -2.65
N SER A 281 8.87 -3.27 -2.49
CA SER A 281 9.00 -2.18 -3.47
C SER A 281 9.53 -2.66 -4.81
N GLY A 282 10.47 -3.62 -4.81
CA GLY A 282 11.09 -4.15 -6.03
C GLY A 282 10.10 -4.94 -6.89
N ASP A 283 9.26 -5.76 -6.27
CA ASP A 283 8.22 -6.50 -6.97
C ASP A 283 7.17 -5.58 -7.58
N LEU A 284 6.74 -4.53 -6.86
CA LEU A 284 5.79 -3.55 -7.40
C LEU A 284 6.37 -2.79 -8.59
N ASN A 285 7.61 -2.30 -8.49
CA ASN A 285 8.29 -1.64 -9.61
C ASN A 285 8.41 -2.58 -10.82
N ARG A 286 8.71 -3.87 -10.59
CA ARG A 286 8.78 -4.88 -11.64
C ARG A 286 7.42 -5.11 -12.30
N PHE A 287 6.35 -5.18 -11.51
CA PHE A 287 4.99 -5.32 -11.99
C PHE A 287 4.55 -4.14 -12.84
N PHE A 288 4.64 -2.92 -12.33
CA PHE A 288 4.18 -1.74 -13.06
C PHE A 288 5.04 -1.46 -14.31
N ALA A 289 6.34 -1.67 -14.24
CA ALA A 289 7.20 -1.60 -15.42
C ALA A 289 6.80 -2.61 -16.50
N ALA A 290 6.41 -3.83 -16.11
CA ALA A 290 5.92 -4.84 -17.05
C ALA A 290 4.54 -4.49 -17.62
N LEU A 291 3.64 -3.97 -16.80
CA LEU A 291 2.29 -3.59 -17.19
C LEU A 291 2.29 -2.41 -18.15
N LEU A 292 2.90 -1.30 -17.75
CA LEU A 292 2.94 -0.07 -18.54
C LEU A 292 3.81 -0.21 -19.80
N GLY A 293 4.87 -1.02 -19.72
CA GLY A 293 5.69 -1.40 -20.87
C GLY A 293 5.04 -2.41 -21.82
N GLY A 294 3.77 -2.77 -21.61
CA GLY A 294 2.98 -3.60 -22.54
C GLY A 294 3.33 -5.10 -22.54
N ARG A 295 4.06 -5.59 -21.52
CA ARG A 295 4.44 -7.02 -21.43
C ARG A 295 3.35 -7.91 -20.86
N LEU A 296 2.38 -7.36 -20.11
CA LEU A 296 1.31 -8.13 -19.46
C LEU A 296 -0.02 -8.08 -20.21
N LEU A 297 -0.26 -7.04 -20.99
CA LEU A 297 -1.50 -6.82 -21.73
C LEU A 297 -1.24 -6.60 -23.21
N ARG A 298 -2.17 -7.07 -24.06
CA ARG A 298 -2.18 -6.70 -25.48
C ARG A 298 -2.43 -5.18 -25.61
N PRO A 299 -1.96 -4.53 -26.68
CA PRO A 299 -2.12 -3.10 -26.84
C PRO A 299 -3.56 -2.58 -26.69
N ALA A 300 -4.56 -3.36 -27.12
CA ALA A 300 -5.97 -2.98 -26.99
C ALA A 300 -6.42 -2.92 -25.53
N GLN A 301 -6.04 -3.92 -24.72
CA GLN A 301 -6.36 -3.99 -23.29
C GLN A 301 -5.62 -2.92 -22.48
N LEU A 302 -4.33 -2.70 -22.79
CA LEU A 302 -3.57 -1.65 -22.13
C LEU A 302 -4.17 -0.26 -22.42
N ARG A 303 -4.59 0.01 -23.66
CA ARG A 303 -5.32 1.24 -23.99
C ARG A 303 -6.60 1.39 -23.18
N GLN A 304 -7.42 0.31 -23.05
CA GLN A 304 -8.63 0.35 -22.23
C GLN A 304 -8.30 0.64 -20.76
N MET A 305 -7.29 -0.03 -20.20
CA MET A 305 -6.86 0.17 -18.81
C MET A 305 -6.46 1.62 -18.53
N THR A 306 -5.79 2.24 -19.47
CA THR A 306 -5.23 3.60 -19.35
C THR A 306 -6.13 4.69 -19.94
N THR A 307 -7.33 4.35 -20.41
CA THR A 307 -8.37 5.33 -20.71
C THR A 307 -9.04 5.75 -19.40
N THR A 308 -8.63 6.92 -18.89
CA THR A 308 -9.04 7.40 -17.58
C THR A 308 -10.24 8.33 -17.64
N ILE A 309 -11.02 8.35 -16.57
CA ILE A 309 -12.16 9.25 -16.36
C ILE A 309 -11.92 10.14 -15.15
N PRO A 310 -12.50 11.36 -15.09
CA PRO A 310 -12.42 12.22 -13.91
C PRO A 310 -13.02 11.55 -12.67
N THR A 311 -12.41 11.80 -11.51
CA THR A 311 -12.91 11.28 -10.23
C THR A 311 -13.87 12.24 -9.52
N GLY A 312 -14.28 13.33 -10.17
CA GLY A 312 -15.24 14.31 -9.64
C GLY A 312 -14.79 14.96 -8.32
N GLY A 313 -13.48 15.09 -8.09
CA GLY A 313 -12.91 15.65 -6.86
C GLY A 313 -12.78 14.64 -5.70
N ASN A 314 -13.28 13.40 -5.84
CA ASN A 314 -13.10 12.36 -4.82
C ASN A 314 -11.62 11.95 -4.62
N LEU A 315 -10.82 12.05 -5.69
CA LEU A 315 -9.35 11.88 -5.64
C LEU A 315 -8.70 13.10 -6.30
N PRO A 316 -8.37 14.17 -5.56
CA PRO A 316 -7.80 15.38 -6.13
C PRO A 316 -6.51 15.12 -6.91
N GLY A 317 -6.39 15.72 -8.11
CA GLY A 317 -5.24 15.56 -9.00
C GLY A 317 -5.13 14.18 -9.65
N GLN A 318 -6.20 13.38 -9.60
CA GLN A 318 -6.20 12.01 -10.12
C GLN A 318 -7.37 11.77 -11.08
N ARG A 319 -7.12 10.89 -12.04
CA ARG A 319 -8.09 10.29 -12.94
C ARG A 319 -8.01 8.76 -12.78
N TYR A 320 -9.07 8.04 -13.07
CA TYR A 320 -9.11 6.60 -12.83
C TYR A 320 -9.44 5.82 -14.11
N GLY A 321 -8.64 4.81 -14.41
CA GLY A 321 -8.85 3.87 -15.50
C GLY A 321 -9.49 2.55 -15.03
N LEU A 322 -9.11 1.42 -15.61
CA LEU A 322 -9.54 0.10 -15.15
C LEU A 322 -8.53 -0.44 -14.11
N GLY A 323 -8.73 -0.06 -12.83
CA GLY A 323 -7.82 -0.45 -11.76
C GLY A 323 -6.45 0.23 -11.80
N LEU A 324 -6.36 1.38 -12.44
CA LEU A 324 -5.14 2.17 -12.58
C LEU A 324 -5.45 3.64 -12.36
N ILE A 325 -4.58 4.32 -11.66
CA ILE A 325 -4.64 5.76 -11.41
C ILE A 325 -3.68 6.48 -12.37
N GLU A 326 -4.14 7.55 -12.97
CA GLU A 326 -3.33 8.61 -13.53
C GLU A 326 -3.27 9.74 -12.52
N TYR A 327 -2.07 10.07 -12.05
CA TYR A 327 -1.83 11.12 -11.06
C TYR A 327 -0.99 12.24 -11.70
N GLU A 328 -1.47 13.47 -11.61
CA GLU A 328 -0.74 14.66 -12.03
C GLU A 328 0.15 15.14 -10.86
N THR A 329 1.47 15.06 -11.04
CA THR A 329 2.44 15.51 -10.04
C THR A 329 2.34 17.02 -9.82
N SER A 330 3.00 17.54 -8.78
CA SER A 330 2.99 18.98 -8.46
C SER A 330 3.55 19.88 -9.58
N CYS A 331 4.31 19.32 -10.50
CA CYS A 331 4.86 20.03 -11.68
C CYS A 331 4.12 19.71 -12.98
N GLY A 332 2.94 19.08 -12.93
CA GLY A 332 2.12 18.81 -14.11
C GLY A 332 2.54 17.58 -14.93
N ILE A 333 3.49 16.77 -14.44
CA ILE A 333 3.88 15.54 -15.13
C ILE A 333 2.90 14.42 -14.74
N PRO A 334 2.20 13.78 -15.70
CA PRO A 334 1.34 12.66 -15.41
C PRO A 334 2.16 11.39 -15.13
N VAL A 335 1.81 10.69 -14.05
CA VAL A 335 2.37 9.38 -13.70
C VAL A 335 1.25 8.37 -13.49
N TRP A 336 1.55 7.09 -13.72
CA TRP A 336 0.59 6.00 -13.78
C TRP A 336 0.92 4.94 -12.75
N GLY A 337 -0.10 4.46 -12.04
CA GLY A 337 0.12 3.46 -11.00
C GLY A 337 -1.09 3.29 -10.09
N HIS A 338 -0.86 3.00 -8.85
CA HIS A 338 -1.91 2.95 -7.83
C HIS A 338 -1.34 3.26 -6.44
N SER A 339 -2.18 3.83 -5.59
CA SER A 339 -1.90 3.96 -4.15
C SER A 339 -2.62 2.87 -3.37
N GLY A 340 -2.16 2.59 -2.16
CA GLY A 340 -2.83 1.65 -1.28
C GLY A 340 -2.69 2.03 0.18
N GLY A 341 -3.75 1.78 0.94
CA GLY A 341 -3.78 1.92 2.39
C GLY A 341 -4.48 0.74 3.01
N ILE A 342 -3.94 0.27 4.11
CA ILE A 342 -4.50 -0.71 5.03
C ILE A 342 -3.85 -0.44 6.39
N HIS A 343 -4.41 -0.93 7.49
CA HIS A 343 -3.84 -0.69 8.82
C HIS A 343 -2.32 -0.84 8.85
N GLY A 344 -1.67 0.21 9.32
CA GLY A 344 -0.22 0.28 9.48
C GLY A 344 0.58 0.37 8.19
N SER A 345 -0.06 0.52 7.02
CA SER A 345 0.68 0.56 5.75
C SER A 345 0.06 1.53 4.76
N SER A 346 0.89 2.43 4.23
CA SER A 346 0.54 3.33 3.13
C SER A 346 1.56 3.20 2.01
N THR A 347 1.08 2.88 0.81
CA THR A 347 1.90 2.58 -0.37
C THR A 347 1.59 3.53 -1.52
N GLN A 348 2.61 4.00 -2.22
CA GLN A 348 2.51 4.68 -3.51
C GLN A 348 3.39 3.93 -4.50
N SER A 349 2.85 3.52 -5.64
CA SER A 349 3.62 2.88 -6.71
C SER A 349 3.19 3.50 -8.03
N PHE A 350 4.05 4.35 -8.60
CA PHE A 350 3.77 5.14 -9.79
C PHE A 350 4.98 5.18 -10.73
N GLY A 351 4.73 5.47 -11.99
CA GLY A 351 5.80 5.61 -12.97
C GLY A 351 5.37 6.31 -14.26
N THR A 352 6.32 6.46 -15.15
CA THR A 352 6.06 6.99 -16.51
C THR A 352 5.13 6.06 -17.29
N ARG A 353 4.42 6.66 -18.26
CA ARG A 353 3.43 5.95 -19.10
C ARG A 353 3.99 4.74 -19.85
N ASP A 354 5.29 4.71 -20.10
CA ASP A 354 6.01 3.63 -20.78
C ASP A 354 6.64 2.60 -19.82
N GLY A 355 6.50 2.82 -18.51
CA GLY A 355 7.04 1.94 -17.48
C GLY A 355 8.56 1.95 -17.33
N ARG A 356 9.24 2.94 -17.91
CA ARG A 356 10.71 3.01 -17.88
C ARG A 356 11.27 3.67 -16.63
N HIS A 357 10.47 4.48 -15.93
CA HIS A 357 10.85 5.11 -14.69
C HIS A 357 9.73 4.88 -13.67
N MET A 358 10.02 4.13 -12.64
CA MET A 358 9.09 3.69 -11.61
C MET A 358 9.61 4.12 -10.24
N ILE A 359 8.69 4.50 -9.35
CA ILE A 359 8.96 4.65 -7.92
C ILE A 359 7.92 3.89 -7.11
N THR A 360 8.36 3.14 -6.12
CA THR A 360 7.50 2.60 -5.08
C THR A 360 7.99 3.08 -3.72
N VAL A 361 7.05 3.60 -2.93
CA VAL A 361 7.27 4.07 -1.55
C VAL A 361 6.28 3.38 -0.63
N ASN A 362 6.75 2.92 0.52
CA ASN A 362 5.90 2.40 1.58
C ASN A 362 6.25 3.02 2.93
N PHE A 363 5.22 3.40 3.67
CA PHE A 363 5.26 3.82 5.07
C PHE A 363 4.75 2.67 5.95
N ASN A 364 5.42 2.40 7.07
CA ASN A 364 4.91 1.47 8.08
C ASN A 364 4.03 2.16 9.15
N GLY A 365 3.39 3.24 8.75
CA GLY A 365 2.34 3.96 9.47
C GLY A 365 1.31 4.49 8.48
N ASP A 366 0.04 4.60 8.89
CA ASP A 366 -1.08 4.93 8.00
C ASP A 366 -1.73 6.30 8.25
N TRP A 367 -1.27 7.05 9.27
CA TRP A 367 -1.87 8.34 9.67
C TRP A 367 -1.18 9.57 9.10
N VAL A 368 0.05 9.45 8.60
CA VAL A 368 0.78 10.58 8.02
C VAL A 368 0.69 10.52 6.50
N GLY A 369 0.27 11.62 5.90
CA GLY A 369 0.33 11.81 4.45
C GLY A 369 1.77 12.00 3.96
N GLY A 370 1.94 12.27 2.65
CA GLY A 370 3.25 12.64 2.10
C GLY A 370 3.78 11.70 1.01
N GLY A 371 3.19 10.53 0.84
CA GLY A 371 3.63 9.60 -0.20
C GLY A 371 3.58 10.19 -1.61
N LYS A 372 2.55 10.99 -1.94
CA LYS A 372 2.47 11.73 -3.22
C LYS A 372 3.53 12.82 -3.35
N THR A 373 3.94 13.44 -2.22
CA THR A 373 5.04 14.42 -2.21
C THR A 373 6.34 13.76 -2.62
N ILE A 374 6.61 12.54 -2.13
CA ILE A 374 7.81 11.78 -2.50
C ILE A 374 7.75 11.40 -3.98
N VAL A 375 6.58 10.94 -4.48
CA VAL A 375 6.39 10.66 -5.92
C VAL A 375 6.64 11.92 -6.75
N SER A 376 6.06 13.07 -6.35
CA SER A 376 6.29 14.34 -7.06
C SER A 376 7.75 14.77 -7.00
N ALA A 377 8.45 14.60 -5.87
CA ALA A 377 9.87 14.93 -5.75
C ALA A 377 10.72 14.14 -6.74
N GLU A 378 10.39 12.86 -6.98
CA GLU A 378 11.11 12.01 -7.93
C GLU A 378 10.95 12.49 -9.38
N PHE A 379 9.73 12.81 -9.78
CA PHE A 379 9.46 13.15 -11.18
C PHE A 379 9.64 14.63 -11.52
N CYS A 380 9.61 15.52 -10.52
CA CYS A 380 9.71 16.97 -10.72
C CYS A 380 11.12 17.53 -10.50
N ALA A 381 12.02 16.78 -9.88
CA ALA A 381 13.41 17.22 -9.74
C ALA A 381 14.09 17.34 -11.12
N PRO A 382 14.89 18.39 -11.35
CA PRO A 382 15.74 18.45 -12.53
C PRO A 382 16.65 17.21 -12.54
N ARG A 383 16.64 16.45 -13.63
CA ARG A 383 17.64 15.38 -13.79
C ARG A 383 18.99 16.06 -14.03
N GLU A 384 19.92 15.84 -13.12
CA GLU A 384 21.30 16.23 -13.38
C GLU A 384 21.79 15.45 -14.60
N THR A 385 22.00 16.18 -15.70
CA THR A 385 22.66 15.64 -16.89
C THR A 385 24.11 15.40 -16.51
N SER A 386 24.49 14.12 -16.38
CA SER A 386 25.93 13.79 -16.34
C SER A 386 26.54 14.28 -17.65
N GLU A 387 27.33 15.36 -17.58
CA GLU A 387 28.25 15.74 -18.63
C GLU A 387 29.31 14.66 -18.86
#